data_d19920f0ac662acb589462d63d8c35dc
#
_entry.id   d19920f0ac662acb589462d63d8c35dc
#
_cell.length_a   1.000
_cell.length_b   1.000
_cell.length_c   1.000
_cell.angle_alpha   90.00
_cell.angle_beta   90.00
_cell.angle_gamma   90.00
#
_symmetry.space_group_name_H-M   'P 1'
#
loop_
_entity.id
_entity.type
_entity.pdbx_description
1 polymer ?
#
loop_
_entity_poly.entity_id
_entity_poly.type
_entity_poly.pdbx_seq_one_letter_code
_entity_poly.pdbx_strand_id
1 'polypeptide(L)'
;MLTLTKHLPARQRAQLIASDVSVMRGATTVLNHVDLTVTPASRIAIVGENGRGKSPLLHVLEGTLLPDFGTVQRTGTLGVAEQEMSADDDRTVGQAVADAIAEPLAAMASLDEAARAMSAGDVGADERYAAALEHAELLDAWDAERRVQIALEALVAETDPTRLLRALSVGQRYRVRLACLLGADDDFLLLDEPTNHLDRSGLEFLSAQLRSRAGGVVV
;
A
#
# COMPACT_ATOMS: atom_id res chain seq x y z
N MET A 1 -18.93 -14.92 34.41
CA MET A 1 -19.02 -15.10 32.95
C MET A 1 -17.93 -14.24 32.34
N LEU A 2 -16.75 -14.81 32.07
CA LEU A 2 -15.63 -14.10 31.47
C LEU A 2 -15.90 -13.96 29.97
N THR A 3 -16.19 -12.73 29.53
CA THR A 3 -16.30 -12.43 28.10
C THR A 3 -14.89 -12.35 27.55
N LEU A 4 -14.43 -13.40 26.88
CA LEU A 4 -13.20 -13.33 26.07
C LEU A 4 -13.47 -12.36 24.92
N THR A 5 -13.01 -11.13 25.06
CA THR A 5 -12.93 -10.19 23.95
C THR A 5 -11.83 -10.71 23.02
N LYS A 6 -12.21 -11.41 21.97
CA LYS A 6 -11.29 -11.89 20.94
C LYS A 6 -10.70 -10.64 20.29
N HIS A 7 -9.49 -10.25 20.66
CA HIS A 7 -8.77 -9.18 19.95
C HIS A 7 -8.55 -9.66 18.51
N LEU A 8 -9.24 -9.03 17.58
CA LEU A 8 -9.00 -9.25 16.16
C LEU A 8 -7.57 -8.77 15.82
N PRO A 9 -6.82 -9.49 14.97
CA PRO A 9 -5.53 -9.01 14.46
C PRO A 9 -5.65 -7.58 13.92
N ALA A 10 -4.58 -6.80 14.01
CA ALA A 10 -4.58 -5.37 13.62
C ALA A 10 -5.17 -5.17 12.21
N ARG A 11 -4.76 -5.99 11.24
CA ARG A 11 -5.27 -5.98 9.87
C ARG A 11 -6.78 -6.22 9.76
N GLN A 12 -7.36 -7.06 10.61
CA GLN A 12 -8.82 -7.30 10.61
C GLN A 12 -9.64 -6.12 11.13
N ARG A 13 -8.99 -5.15 11.79
CA ARG A 13 -9.60 -3.89 12.23
C ARG A 13 -9.42 -2.75 11.24
N ALA A 14 -8.64 -2.96 10.18
CA ALA A 14 -8.41 -1.96 9.16
C ALA A 14 -9.73 -1.61 8.45
N GLN A 15 -10.00 -0.32 8.30
CA GLN A 15 -11.19 0.22 7.64
C GLN A 15 -10.84 1.52 6.92
N LEU A 16 -11.38 1.68 5.73
CA LEU A 16 -11.37 2.94 4.98
C LEU A 16 -12.82 3.27 4.65
N ILE A 17 -13.35 4.34 5.24
CA ILE A 17 -14.75 4.70 5.19
C ILE A 17 -14.87 6.11 4.63
N ALA A 18 -15.58 6.26 3.53
CA ALA A 18 -16.10 7.54 3.03
C ALA A 18 -17.58 7.61 3.38
N SER A 19 -18.01 8.71 4.01
CA SER A 19 -19.39 8.94 4.43
C SER A 19 -19.89 10.26 3.87
N ASP A 20 -20.96 10.19 3.08
CA ASP A 20 -21.67 11.33 2.48
C ASP A 20 -20.75 12.26 1.69
N VAL A 21 -19.77 11.71 0.99
CA VAL A 21 -18.71 12.47 0.31
C VAL A 21 -19.24 13.14 -0.94
N SER A 22 -19.09 14.47 -1.00
CA SER A 22 -19.37 15.27 -2.19
C SER A 22 -18.19 16.16 -2.54
N VAL A 23 -17.89 16.26 -3.85
CA VAL A 23 -16.81 17.09 -4.39
C VAL A 23 -17.36 17.93 -5.54
N MET A 24 -17.07 19.23 -5.50
CA MET A 24 -17.41 20.18 -6.54
C MET A 24 -16.14 20.69 -7.23
N ARG A 25 -16.20 20.86 -8.55
CA ARG A 25 -15.19 21.58 -9.33
C ARG A 25 -15.86 22.75 -10.05
N GLY A 26 -15.72 23.94 -9.48
CA GLY A 26 -16.47 25.11 -9.93
C GLY A 26 -17.97 24.91 -9.73
N ALA A 27 -18.76 24.99 -10.80
CA ALA A 27 -20.20 24.76 -10.76
C ALA A 27 -20.62 23.30 -10.99
N THR A 28 -19.68 22.39 -11.18
CA THR A 28 -19.98 21.00 -11.50
C THR A 28 -19.75 20.11 -10.29
N THR A 29 -20.76 19.35 -9.89
CA THR A 29 -20.63 18.28 -8.89
C THR A 29 -19.97 17.07 -9.53
N VAL A 30 -18.80 16.69 -9.03
CA VAL A 30 -18.00 15.55 -9.52
C VAL A 30 -18.29 14.28 -8.74
N LEU A 31 -18.44 14.41 -7.42
CA LEU A 31 -18.92 13.35 -6.53
C LEU A 31 -20.15 13.87 -5.79
N ASN A 32 -21.17 13.05 -5.65
CA ASN A 32 -22.44 13.46 -5.05
C ASN A 32 -22.93 12.40 -4.05
N HIS A 33 -22.83 12.73 -2.76
CA HIS A 33 -23.28 11.89 -1.64
C HIS A 33 -22.77 10.43 -1.72
N VAL A 34 -21.44 10.26 -1.88
CA VAL A 34 -20.85 8.94 -2.01
C VAL A 34 -20.59 8.33 -0.64
N ASP A 35 -21.14 7.15 -0.40
CA ASP A 35 -20.84 6.29 0.73
C ASP A 35 -20.05 5.08 0.25
N LEU A 36 -18.89 4.81 0.85
CA LEU A 36 -18.05 3.68 0.52
C LEU A 36 -17.35 3.14 1.78
N THR A 37 -17.45 1.84 2.01
CA THR A 37 -16.70 1.18 3.06
C THR A 37 -15.79 0.12 2.44
N VAL A 38 -14.49 0.25 2.67
CA VAL A 38 -13.47 -0.73 2.27
C VAL A 38 -12.94 -1.43 3.51
N THR A 39 -13.00 -2.73 3.50
CA THR A 39 -12.45 -3.63 4.52
C THR A 39 -11.32 -4.47 3.91
N PRO A 40 -10.51 -5.20 4.67
CA PRO A 40 -9.49 -6.09 4.11
C PRO A 40 -10.03 -7.14 3.14
N ALA A 41 -11.29 -7.54 3.29
CA ALA A 41 -11.94 -8.49 2.38
C ALA A 41 -12.50 -7.84 1.10
N SER A 42 -12.51 -6.51 1.02
CA SER A 42 -13.13 -5.78 -0.11
C SER A 42 -12.30 -5.88 -1.38
N ARG A 43 -12.98 -6.10 -2.51
CA ARG A 43 -12.44 -6.02 -3.88
C ARG A 43 -13.42 -5.20 -4.68
N ILE A 44 -13.13 -3.91 -4.84
CA ILE A 44 -14.04 -2.92 -5.42
C ILE A 44 -13.48 -2.45 -6.74
N ALA A 45 -14.28 -2.51 -7.79
CA ALA A 45 -13.97 -1.90 -9.07
C ALA A 45 -14.85 -0.67 -9.29
N ILE A 46 -14.22 0.51 -9.50
CA ILE A 46 -14.90 1.74 -9.84
C ILE A 46 -14.99 1.81 -11.37
N VAL A 47 -16.19 1.69 -11.89
CA VAL A 47 -16.42 1.70 -13.34
C VAL A 47 -17.18 2.95 -13.77
N GLY A 48 -16.84 3.50 -14.91
CA GLY A 48 -17.48 4.69 -15.47
C GLY A 48 -16.67 5.29 -16.61
N GLU A 49 -17.30 6.16 -17.38
CA GLU A 49 -16.63 6.92 -18.45
C GLU A 49 -15.52 7.82 -17.89
N ASN A 50 -14.56 8.19 -18.74
CA ASN A 50 -13.51 9.13 -18.34
C ASN A 50 -14.12 10.49 -17.96
N GLY A 51 -13.57 11.11 -16.91
CA GLY A 51 -14.08 12.37 -16.38
C GLY A 51 -15.29 12.26 -15.43
N ARG A 52 -15.78 11.06 -15.14
CA ARG A 52 -16.96 10.82 -14.26
C ARG A 52 -16.65 10.70 -12.78
N GLY A 53 -15.47 11.16 -12.32
CA GLY A 53 -15.19 11.23 -10.88
C GLY A 53 -14.41 10.05 -10.31
N LYS A 54 -13.91 9.08 -11.13
CA LYS A 54 -13.13 7.92 -10.64
C LYS A 54 -11.87 8.37 -9.90
N SER A 55 -10.97 9.10 -10.56
CA SER A 55 -9.73 9.60 -9.95
C SER A 55 -10.00 10.58 -8.79
N PRO A 56 -10.96 11.54 -8.86
CA PRO A 56 -11.38 12.31 -7.71
C PRO A 56 -11.79 11.47 -6.50
N LEU A 57 -12.52 10.37 -6.69
CA LEU A 57 -12.88 9.48 -5.58
C LEU A 57 -11.63 8.82 -4.97
N LEU A 58 -10.71 8.33 -5.80
CA LEU A 58 -9.44 7.76 -5.31
C LEU A 58 -8.63 8.80 -4.53
N HIS A 59 -8.51 10.05 -5.03
CA HIS A 59 -7.81 11.14 -4.34
C HIS A 59 -8.47 11.51 -3.01
N VAL A 60 -9.81 11.45 -2.92
CA VAL A 60 -10.52 11.66 -1.65
C VAL A 60 -10.24 10.52 -0.66
N LEU A 61 -10.26 9.27 -1.12
CA LEU A 61 -9.95 8.10 -0.29
C LEU A 61 -8.49 8.10 0.19
N GLU A 62 -7.58 8.57 -0.64
CA GLU A 62 -6.16 8.77 -0.30
C GLU A 62 -5.97 9.90 0.72
N GLY A 63 -6.78 10.96 0.63
CA GLY A 63 -6.69 12.17 1.44
C GLY A 63 -5.93 13.33 0.77
N THR A 64 -5.53 13.19 -0.52
CA THR A 64 -4.92 14.26 -1.32
C THR A 64 -5.94 15.27 -1.81
N LEU A 65 -7.21 14.89 -1.91
CA LEU A 65 -8.33 15.78 -2.20
C LEU A 65 -9.29 15.82 -1.00
N LEU A 66 -9.48 17.01 -0.42
CA LEU A 66 -10.48 17.19 0.64
C LEU A 66 -11.88 17.27 0.01
N PRO A 67 -12.88 16.55 0.53
CA PRO A 67 -14.26 16.68 0.08
C PRO A 67 -14.86 18.02 0.54
N ASP A 68 -15.79 18.56 -0.26
CA ASP A 68 -16.55 19.76 0.13
C ASP A 68 -17.60 19.43 1.22
N PHE A 69 -18.13 18.20 1.20
CA PHE A 69 -19.03 17.65 2.21
C PHE A 69 -18.69 16.20 2.50
N GLY A 70 -19.05 15.74 3.69
CA GLY A 70 -18.78 14.39 4.15
C GLY A 70 -17.40 14.23 4.78
N THR A 71 -17.02 13.00 5.06
CA THR A 71 -15.74 12.67 5.73
C THR A 71 -15.15 11.39 5.20
N VAL A 72 -13.82 11.30 5.28
CA VAL A 72 -13.09 10.04 5.08
C VAL A 72 -12.33 9.69 6.35
N GLN A 73 -12.47 8.46 6.79
CA GLN A 73 -11.76 7.91 7.94
C GLN A 73 -10.99 6.67 7.53
N ARG A 74 -9.73 6.58 7.96
CA ARG A 74 -8.88 5.42 7.68
C ARG A 74 -8.22 4.92 8.96
N THR A 75 -8.31 3.62 9.15
CA THR A 75 -7.52 2.86 10.13
C THR A 75 -6.76 1.80 9.35
N GLY A 76 -5.44 1.84 9.37
CA GLY A 76 -4.55 0.97 8.60
C GLY A 76 -3.71 1.71 7.56
N THR A 77 -2.79 0.96 6.94
CA THR A 77 -1.85 1.45 5.92
C THR A 77 -2.49 1.51 4.54
N LEU A 78 -1.99 2.38 3.67
CA LEU A 78 -2.55 2.64 2.35
C LEU A 78 -1.46 2.79 1.31
N GLY A 79 -1.45 1.91 0.32
CA GLY A 79 -0.67 2.05 -0.89
C GLY A 79 -1.52 2.64 -2.02
N VAL A 80 -0.95 3.58 -2.76
CA VAL A 80 -1.64 4.22 -3.90
C VAL A 80 -0.76 4.20 -5.14
N ALA A 81 -1.30 3.70 -6.24
CA ALA A 81 -0.72 3.84 -7.57
C ALA A 81 -1.52 4.85 -8.38
N GLU A 82 -1.02 6.07 -8.45
CA GLU A 82 -1.54 7.11 -9.33
C GLU A 82 -1.14 6.85 -10.77
N GLN A 83 -1.97 7.31 -11.71
CA GLN A 83 -1.71 7.21 -13.14
C GLN A 83 -0.48 8.06 -13.55
N GLU A 84 -0.30 9.23 -12.95
CA GLU A 84 0.80 10.14 -13.24
C GLU A 84 1.85 10.10 -12.13
N MET A 85 3.07 9.70 -12.48
CA MET A 85 4.23 9.78 -11.59
C MET A 85 5.06 11.00 -11.92
N SER A 86 5.56 11.69 -10.89
CA SER A 86 6.50 12.79 -11.07
C SER A 86 7.69 12.37 -11.95
N ALA A 87 7.98 13.20 -12.95
CA ALA A 87 9.15 13.00 -13.81
C ALA A 87 10.47 13.32 -13.09
N ASP A 88 10.40 14.11 -12.01
CA ASP A 88 11.55 14.67 -11.29
C ASP A 88 11.90 13.89 -10.01
N ASP A 89 11.64 12.57 -10.00
CA ASP A 89 12.01 11.72 -8.86
C ASP A 89 13.49 11.32 -8.96
N ASP A 90 14.32 11.94 -8.11
CA ASP A 90 15.76 11.71 -8.04
C ASP A 90 16.17 10.45 -7.26
N ARG A 91 15.19 9.71 -6.69
CA ARG A 91 15.48 8.45 -6.01
C ARG A 91 15.96 7.39 -7.00
N THR A 92 16.74 6.46 -6.50
CA THR A 92 17.04 5.23 -7.23
C THR A 92 15.93 4.19 -7.04
N VAL A 93 15.92 3.15 -7.88
CA VAL A 93 15.02 1.99 -7.71
C VAL A 93 15.19 1.38 -6.32
N GLY A 94 16.44 1.20 -5.85
CA GLY A 94 16.72 0.67 -4.52
C GLY A 94 16.17 1.55 -3.39
N GLN A 95 16.25 2.88 -3.51
CA GLN A 95 15.65 3.81 -2.56
C GLN A 95 14.12 3.70 -2.55
N ALA A 96 13.49 3.63 -3.73
CA ALA A 96 12.04 3.47 -3.82
C ALA A 96 11.56 2.15 -3.20
N VAL A 97 12.32 1.07 -3.38
CA VAL A 97 12.04 -0.22 -2.74
C VAL A 97 12.18 -0.09 -1.22
N ALA A 98 13.30 0.46 -0.73
CA ALA A 98 13.54 0.63 0.71
C ALA A 98 12.46 1.50 1.37
N ASP A 99 12.05 2.59 0.72
CA ASP A 99 10.96 3.45 1.21
C ASP A 99 9.62 2.69 1.31
N ALA A 100 9.32 1.85 0.32
CA ALA A 100 8.07 1.09 0.27
C ALA A 100 7.96 0.03 1.38
N ILE A 101 9.08 -0.51 1.83
CA ILE A 101 9.14 -1.54 2.89
C ILE A 101 9.88 -1.02 4.14
N ALA A 102 9.85 0.31 4.37
CA ALA A 102 10.59 0.92 5.47
C ALA A 102 10.18 0.38 6.84
N GLU A 103 8.88 0.13 7.05
CA GLU A 103 8.37 -0.40 8.31
C GLU A 103 8.84 -1.85 8.56
N PRO A 104 8.72 -2.81 7.62
CA PRO A 104 9.36 -4.12 7.73
C PRO A 104 10.87 -4.06 8.00
N LEU A 105 11.60 -3.21 7.27
CA LEU A 105 13.05 -3.05 7.49
C LEU A 105 13.38 -2.53 8.90
N ALA A 106 12.61 -1.57 9.40
CA ALA A 106 12.76 -1.05 10.75
C ALA A 106 12.44 -2.11 11.82
N ALA A 107 11.42 -2.94 11.58
CA ALA A 107 11.08 -4.05 12.49
C ALA A 107 12.23 -5.08 12.56
N MET A 108 12.83 -5.45 11.43
CA MET A 108 14.00 -6.33 11.39
C MET A 108 15.20 -5.73 12.11
N ALA A 109 15.49 -4.43 11.90
CA ALA A 109 16.57 -3.75 12.59
C ALA A 109 16.35 -3.72 14.13
N SER A 110 15.11 -3.49 14.56
CA SER A 110 14.74 -3.51 15.99
C SER A 110 14.89 -4.91 16.61
N LEU A 111 14.55 -5.96 15.85
CA LEU A 111 14.73 -7.35 16.27
C LEU A 111 16.21 -7.69 16.43
N ASP A 112 17.07 -7.27 15.50
CA ASP A 112 18.51 -7.47 15.57
C ASP A 112 19.15 -6.72 16.74
N GLU A 113 18.67 -5.52 17.05
CA GLU A 113 19.12 -4.74 18.21
C GLU A 113 18.72 -5.42 19.52
N ALA A 114 17.47 -5.87 19.63
CA ALA A 114 16.97 -6.56 20.80
C ALA A 114 17.71 -7.90 21.03
N ALA A 115 18.03 -8.65 19.97
CA ALA A 115 18.82 -9.88 20.04
C ALA A 115 20.25 -9.62 20.57
N ARG A 116 20.88 -8.53 20.13
CA ARG A 116 22.21 -8.11 20.62
C ARG A 116 22.15 -7.73 22.12
N ALA A 117 21.15 -6.96 22.53
CA ALA A 117 20.94 -6.59 23.93
C ALA A 117 20.70 -7.82 24.83
N MET A 118 19.91 -8.80 24.35
CA MET A 118 19.69 -10.05 25.06
C MET A 118 21.00 -10.86 25.21
N SER A 119 21.82 -10.91 24.16
CA SER A 119 23.13 -11.57 24.20
C SER A 119 24.13 -10.89 25.15
N ALA A 120 23.99 -9.57 25.37
CA ALA A 120 24.78 -8.78 26.31
C ALA A 120 24.30 -8.93 27.77
N GLY A 121 23.13 -9.51 28.00
CA GLY A 121 22.54 -9.66 29.34
C GLY A 121 21.89 -8.39 29.87
N ASP A 122 21.44 -7.49 29.00
CA ASP A 122 20.82 -6.24 29.41
C ASP A 122 19.49 -6.47 30.11
N VAL A 123 19.20 -5.69 31.14
CA VAL A 123 17.95 -5.76 31.92
C VAL A 123 16.75 -5.48 30.99
N GLY A 124 15.74 -6.36 31.02
CA GLY A 124 14.52 -6.24 30.20
C GLY A 124 14.72 -6.50 28.71
N ALA A 125 15.85 -7.11 28.30
CA ALA A 125 16.13 -7.45 26.91
C ALA A 125 15.18 -8.54 26.40
N ASP A 126 14.78 -9.48 27.24
CA ASP A 126 13.85 -10.56 26.89
C ASP A 126 12.47 -10.02 26.46
N GLU A 127 11.95 -9.04 27.20
CA GLU A 127 10.67 -8.39 26.87
C GLU A 127 10.78 -7.58 25.58
N ARG A 128 11.89 -6.86 25.38
CA ARG A 128 12.14 -6.11 24.12
C ARG A 128 12.25 -7.03 22.92
N TYR A 129 12.94 -8.16 23.08
CA TYR A 129 13.07 -9.16 22.03
C TYR A 129 11.72 -9.76 21.65
N ALA A 130 10.92 -10.16 22.66
CA ALA A 130 9.59 -10.71 22.41
C ALA A 130 8.68 -9.71 21.67
N ALA A 131 8.69 -8.42 22.07
CA ALA A 131 7.91 -7.38 21.41
C ALA A 131 8.38 -7.10 19.97
N ALA A 132 9.71 -7.07 19.75
CA ALA A 132 10.27 -6.86 18.41
C ALA A 132 9.99 -8.05 17.49
N LEU A 133 10.05 -9.28 18.00
CA LEU A 133 9.70 -10.49 17.28
C LEU A 133 8.24 -10.49 16.86
N GLU A 134 7.32 -10.22 17.78
CA GLU A 134 5.89 -10.11 17.51
C GLU A 134 5.60 -9.05 16.42
N HIS A 135 6.28 -7.90 16.51
CA HIS A 135 6.12 -6.85 15.51
C HIS A 135 6.62 -7.26 14.11
N ALA A 136 7.79 -7.91 14.04
CA ALA A 136 8.33 -8.42 12.78
C ALA A 136 7.46 -9.53 12.19
N GLU A 137 6.87 -10.41 13.02
CA GLU A 137 5.90 -11.43 12.58
C GLU A 137 4.61 -10.80 12.04
N LEU A 138 4.06 -9.77 12.69
CA LEU A 138 2.86 -9.08 12.24
C LEU A 138 3.00 -8.44 10.86
N LEU A 139 4.21 -7.96 10.54
CA LEU A 139 4.54 -7.34 9.25
C LEU A 139 5.02 -8.35 8.19
N ASP A 140 5.18 -9.62 8.54
CA ASP A 140 5.86 -10.61 7.68
C ASP A 140 7.18 -10.04 7.13
N ALA A 141 7.98 -9.44 8.05
CA ALA A 141 9.10 -8.57 7.70
C ALA A 141 10.23 -9.29 6.97
N TRP A 142 10.43 -10.59 7.24
CA TRP A 142 11.49 -11.41 6.62
C TRP A 142 11.33 -11.55 5.10
N ASP A 143 10.09 -11.54 4.61
CA ASP A 143 9.79 -11.74 3.20
C ASP A 143 9.54 -10.43 2.42
N ALA A 144 9.64 -9.27 3.08
CA ALA A 144 9.28 -7.98 2.47
C ALA A 144 10.11 -7.66 1.23
N GLU A 145 11.43 -7.73 1.31
CA GLU A 145 12.32 -7.51 0.16
C GLU A 145 12.06 -8.52 -0.96
N ARG A 146 11.90 -9.78 -0.61
CA ARG A 146 11.63 -10.86 -1.56
C ARG A 146 10.31 -10.65 -2.28
N ARG A 147 9.25 -10.19 -1.58
CA ARG A 147 7.95 -9.87 -2.22
C ARG A 147 8.10 -8.79 -3.27
N VAL A 148 8.84 -7.71 -2.97
CA VAL A 148 9.10 -6.64 -3.95
C VAL A 148 9.92 -7.17 -5.13
N GLN A 149 10.97 -7.96 -4.87
CA GLN A 149 11.81 -8.50 -5.94
C GLN A 149 11.00 -9.40 -6.89
N ILE A 150 10.15 -10.28 -6.37
CA ILE A 150 9.25 -11.12 -7.18
C ILE A 150 8.31 -10.24 -8.03
N ALA A 151 7.79 -9.17 -7.46
CA ALA A 151 6.90 -8.26 -8.18
C ALA A 151 7.64 -7.47 -9.28
N LEU A 152 8.87 -7.00 -9.03
CA LEU A 152 9.72 -6.35 -10.04
C LEU A 152 9.95 -7.27 -11.24
N GLU A 153 10.34 -8.52 -10.98
CA GLU A 153 10.60 -9.51 -12.04
C GLU A 153 9.34 -9.85 -12.83
N ALA A 154 8.22 -10.12 -12.13
CA ALA A 154 6.96 -10.50 -12.76
C ALA A 154 6.33 -9.37 -13.60
N LEU A 155 6.55 -8.11 -13.23
CA LEU A 155 6.09 -6.93 -13.97
C LEU A 155 7.09 -6.47 -15.04
N VAL A 156 8.20 -7.18 -15.22
CA VAL A 156 9.29 -6.76 -16.14
C VAL A 156 9.71 -5.32 -15.85
N ALA A 157 9.82 -4.98 -14.57
CA ALA A 157 10.25 -3.68 -14.09
C ALA A 157 11.79 -3.59 -14.04
N GLU A 158 12.32 -2.38 -13.86
CA GLU A 158 13.77 -2.20 -13.63
C GLU A 158 14.16 -2.82 -12.29
N THR A 159 15.22 -3.62 -12.28
CA THR A 159 15.72 -4.33 -11.11
C THR A 159 17.08 -3.83 -10.61
N ASP A 160 17.79 -3.01 -11.41
CA ASP A 160 19.05 -2.40 -10.98
C ASP A 160 18.79 -1.36 -9.89
N PRO A 161 19.19 -1.61 -8.62
CA PRO A 161 18.89 -0.71 -7.50
C PRO A 161 19.58 0.66 -7.61
N THR A 162 20.61 0.79 -8.45
CA THR A 162 21.36 2.04 -8.65
C THR A 162 20.73 2.94 -9.70
N ARG A 163 19.78 2.43 -10.49
CA ARG A 163 19.14 3.17 -11.57
C ARG A 163 18.25 4.28 -11.02
N LEU A 164 18.42 5.50 -11.52
CA LEU A 164 17.58 6.63 -11.13
C LEU A 164 16.17 6.51 -11.75
N LEU A 165 15.13 6.75 -10.97
CA LEU A 165 13.73 6.70 -11.45
C LEU A 165 13.47 7.70 -12.56
N ARG A 166 14.06 8.90 -12.52
CA ARG A 166 13.94 9.90 -13.59
C ARG A 166 14.54 9.46 -14.93
N ALA A 167 15.46 8.50 -14.92
CA ALA A 167 16.08 7.96 -16.15
C ALA A 167 15.22 6.87 -16.81
N LEU A 168 14.15 6.43 -16.16
CA LEU A 168 13.23 5.43 -16.66
C LEU A 168 12.11 6.07 -17.49
N SER A 169 11.56 5.32 -18.46
CA SER A 169 10.33 5.74 -19.13
C SER A 169 9.15 5.76 -18.16
N VAL A 170 8.06 6.45 -18.49
CA VAL A 170 6.84 6.51 -17.67
C VAL A 170 6.36 5.10 -17.33
N GLY A 171 6.28 4.21 -18.32
CA GLY A 171 5.84 2.83 -18.09
C GLY A 171 6.79 2.02 -17.22
N GLN A 172 8.11 2.24 -17.32
CA GLN A 172 9.07 1.57 -16.44
C GLN A 172 8.94 2.07 -14.99
N ARG A 173 8.83 3.39 -14.77
CA ARG A 173 8.58 3.96 -13.43
C ARG A 173 7.30 3.41 -12.82
N TYR A 174 6.23 3.37 -13.61
CA TYR A 174 4.94 2.83 -13.17
C TYR A 174 5.07 1.37 -12.69
N ARG A 175 5.76 0.51 -13.47
CA ARG A 175 5.97 -0.90 -13.09
C ARG A 175 6.80 -1.05 -11.81
N VAL A 176 7.85 -0.23 -11.62
CA VAL A 176 8.62 -0.20 -10.35
C VAL A 176 7.70 0.21 -9.20
N ARG A 177 6.92 1.29 -9.35
CA ARG A 177 5.99 1.74 -8.31
C ARG A 177 4.97 0.66 -7.96
N LEU A 178 4.37 0.04 -8.97
CA LEU A 178 3.39 -1.02 -8.76
C LEU A 178 4.01 -2.24 -8.06
N ALA A 179 5.23 -2.62 -8.42
CA ALA A 179 5.95 -3.70 -7.73
C ALA A 179 6.21 -3.38 -6.26
N CYS A 180 6.64 -2.15 -5.95
CA CYS A 180 6.80 -1.67 -4.57
C CYS A 180 5.50 -1.78 -3.77
N LEU A 181 4.38 -1.32 -4.33
CA LEU A 181 3.08 -1.36 -3.67
C LEU A 181 2.56 -2.79 -3.44
N LEU A 182 2.79 -3.69 -4.40
CA LEU A 182 2.40 -5.10 -4.25
C LEU A 182 3.25 -5.81 -3.19
N GLY A 183 4.54 -5.44 -3.07
CA GLY A 183 5.45 -6.02 -2.10
C GLY A 183 5.34 -5.44 -0.69
N ALA A 184 4.93 -4.16 -0.55
CA ALA A 184 4.71 -3.50 0.73
C ALA A 184 3.57 -4.15 1.55
N ASP A 185 2.60 -4.75 0.85
CA ASP A 185 1.47 -5.47 1.44
C ASP A 185 0.63 -4.64 2.43
N ASP A 186 0.38 -3.36 2.08
CA ASP A 186 -0.48 -2.45 2.85
C ASP A 186 -1.87 -3.03 3.12
N ASP A 187 -2.56 -2.51 4.16
CA ASP A 187 -3.94 -2.90 4.49
C ASP A 187 -4.94 -2.55 3.38
N PHE A 188 -4.67 -1.47 2.64
CA PHE A 188 -5.46 -1.03 1.49
C PHE A 188 -4.58 -0.71 0.30
N LEU A 189 -5.09 -0.97 -0.89
CA LEU A 189 -4.46 -0.65 -2.16
C LEU A 189 -5.45 0.07 -3.07
N LEU A 190 -5.13 1.31 -3.45
CA LEU A 190 -5.87 2.08 -4.44
C LEU A 190 -5.07 2.12 -5.75
N LEU A 191 -5.70 1.73 -6.85
CA LEU A 191 -5.05 1.68 -8.16
C LEU A 191 -5.89 2.48 -9.16
N ASP A 192 -5.31 3.51 -9.77
CA ASP A 192 -5.95 4.24 -10.88
C ASP A 192 -5.45 3.69 -12.21
N GLU A 193 -6.35 3.08 -12.99
CA GLU A 193 -6.08 2.49 -14.30
C GLU A 193 -4.84 1.57 -14.35
N PRO A 194 -4.70 0.57 -13.44
CA PRO A 194 -3.47 -0.21 -13.25
C PRO A 194 -3.11 -1.10 -14.44
N THR A 195 -3.99 -1.24 -15.40
CA THR A 195 -3.76 -2.02 -16.62
C THR A 195 -2.91 -1.30 -17.65
N ASN A 196 -2.77 0.03 -17.52
CA ASN A 196 -1.91 0.81 -18.40
C ASN A 196 -0.45 0.40 -18.19
N HIS A 197 0.32 0.33 -19.28
CA HIS A 197 1.74 -0.02 -19.27
C HIS A 197 2.10 -1.47 -18.84
N LEU A 198 1.13 -2.36 -18.71
CA LEU A 198 1.35 -3.78 -18.46
C LEU A 198 1.09 -4.61 -19.72
N ASP A 199 1.93 -5.59 -19.94
CA ASP A 199 1.70 -6.64 -20.92
C ASP A 199 0.74 -7.72 -20.33
N ARG A 200 0.46 -8.76 -21.12
CA ARG A 200 -0.45 -9.82 -20.71
C ARG A 200 0.02 -10.55 -19.47
N SER A 201 1.32 -10.82 -19.35
CA SER A 201 1.89 -11.54 -18.21
C SER A 201 1.83 -10.70 -16.93
N GLY A 202 2.12 -9.40 -17.04
CA GLY A 202 1.97 -8.43 -15.94
C GLY A 202 0.52 -8.29 -15.47
N LEU A 203 -0.45 -8.30 -16.40
CA LEU A 203 -1.89 -8.28 -16.06
C LEU A 203 -2.34 -9.55 -15.35
N GLU A 204 -1.88 -10.73 -15.78
CA GLU A 204 -2.18 -12.00 -15.14
C GLU A 204 -1.59 -12.04 -13.72
N PHE A 205 -0.34 -11.60 -13.56
CA PHE A 205 0.32 -11.48 -12.25
C PHE A 205 -0.43 -10.50 -11.34
N LEU A 206 -0.70 -9.27 -11.79
CA LEU A 206 -1.45 -8.27 -11.03
C LEU A 206 -2.80 -8.83 -10.57
N SER A 207 -3.57 -9.45 -11.48
CA SER A 207 -4.86 -10.02 -11.17
C SER A 207 -4.77 -11.12 -10.11
N ALA A 208 -3.74 -11.97 -10.16
CA ALA A 208 -3.50 -12.99 -9.15
C ALA A 208 -3.18 -12.37 -7.78
N GLN A 209 -2.29 -11.36 -7.74
CA GLN A 209 -1.93 -10.65 -6.51
C GLN A 209 -3.14 -9.94 -5.88
N LEU A 210 -3.96 -9.22 -6.67
CA LEU A 210 -5.14 -8.53 -6.16
C LEU A 210 -6.20 -9.48 -5.60
N ARG A 211 -6.29 -10.72 -6.11
CA ARG A 211 -7.22 -11.73 -5.59
C ARG A 211 -6.74 -12.38 -4.31
N SER A 212 -5.43 -12.65 -4.20
CA SER A 212 -4.86 -13.43 -3.10
C SER A 212 -4.46 -12.58 -1.89
N ARG A 213 -4.25 -11.25 -2.06
CA ARG A 213 -3.79 -10.40 -0.96
C ARG A 213 -4.79 -10.35 0.20
N ALA A 214 -4.28 -10.18 1.41
CA ALA A 214 -5.09 -10.09 2.62
C ALA A 214 -5.73 -8.70 2.82
N GLY A 215 -5.21 -7.64 2.17
CA GLY A 215 -5.70 -6.26 2.27
C GLY A 215 -6.83 -5.92 1.29
N GLY A 216 -7.58 -4.85 1.58
CA GLY A 216 -8.65 -4.33 0.72
C GLY A 216 -8.11 -3.71 -0.58
N VAL A 217 -8.87 -3.82 -1.67
CA VAL A 217 -8.48 -3.28 -2.98
C VAL A 217 -9.60 -2.44 -3.57
N VAL A 218 -9.23 -1.28 -4.12
CA VAL A 218 -10.09 -0.42 -4.95
C VAL A 218 -9.35 -0.14 -6.26
N VAL A 219 -10.00 -0.40 -7.40
CA VAL A 219 -9.45 -0.26 -8.76
C VAL A 219 -10.36 0.61 -9.61
#